data_5bf683158d41ee0ad7ce4c635d0ae1b2
#
_entry.id   5bf683158d41ee0ad7ce4c635d0ae1b2
#
_cell.length_a   1.000
_cell.length_b   1.000
_cell.length_c   1.000
_cell.angle_alpha   90.00
_cell.angle_beta   90.00
_cell.angle_gamma   90.00
#
_symmetry.space_group_name_H-M   'P 1'
#
loop_
_entity.id
_entity.type
_entity.pdbx_description
1 polymer ?
#
loop_
_entity_poly.entity_id
_entity_poly.type
_entity_poly.pdbx_seq_one_letter_code
_entity_poly.pdbx_strand_id
1 'polypeptide(L)'
;MAKTVRMTVAQAIVKFLDNQYVSMDGEETKFVEGFFTIFGHGIAVGLGEALDTNPGNLRVLQGRNEQGMCHVATAYAKQNGRKKIIPCASSVGPGAANMVTACATATVNNIPLLVFPADTFASRQPDPVLQQLEPVSYTHLRAHETSLHL
;
A
#
# COMPACT_ATOMS: atom_id res chain seq x y z
N MET A 1 3.58 6.21 33.01
CA MET A 1 2.38 6.17 32.14
C MET A 1 2.84 6.30 30.69
N ALA A 2 2.41 5.42 29.81
CA ALA A 2 2.72 5.54 28.38
C ALA A 2 2.05 6.81 27.83
N LYS A 3 2.86 7.64 27.13
CA LYS A 3 2.36 8.88 26.55
C LYS A 3 1.52 8.51 25.31
N THR A 4 0.20 8.68 25.39
CA THR A 4 -0.70 8.47 24.26
C THR A 4 -0.73 9.69 23.36
N VAL A 5 -0.78 9.45 22.03
CA VAL A 5 -0.88 10.49 21.01
C VAL A 5 -2.14 10.23 20.18
N ARG A 6 -2.97 11.25 20.00
CA ARG A 6 -4.12 11.19 19.11
C ARG A 6 -3.69 11.49 17.68
N MET A 7 -4.02 10.59 16.75
CA MET A 7 -3.72 10.75 15.32
C MET A 7 -4.76 10.04 14.47
N THR A 8 -4.82 10.35 13.19
CA THR A 8 -5.63 9.60 12.23
C THR A 8 -4.97 8.24 11.94
N VAL A 9 -5.73 7.30 11.40
CA VAL A 9 -5.20 6.00 10.97
C VAL A 9 -4.11 6.20 9.92
N ALA A 10 -4.31 7.12 8.97
CA ALA A 10 -3.31 7.42 7.94
C ALA A 10 -1.99 7.93 8.53
N GLN A 11 -2.05 8.87 9.49
CA GLN A 11 -0.87 9.35 10.21
C GLN A 11 -0.18 8.23 11.00
N ALA A 12 -0.95 7.33 11.59
CA ALA A 12 -0.41 6.17 12.29
C ALA A 12 0.31 5.21 11.35
N ILE A 13 -0.26 4.94 10.16
CA ILE A 13 0.37 4.11 9.12
C ILE A 13 1.70 4.72 8.68
N VAL A 14 1.71 6.00 8.31
CA VAL A 14 2.93 6.69 7.86
C VAL A 14 4.02 6.63 8.94
N LYS A 15 3.66 6.96 10.17
CA LYS A 15 4.58 6.90 11.30
C LYS A 15 5.09 5.48 11.60
N PHE A 16 4.21 4.48 11.49
CA PHE A 16 4.60 3.08 11.66
C PHE A 16 5.60 2.65 10.59
N LEU A 17 5.33 2.96 9.33
CA LEU A 17 6.20 2.60 8.21
C LEU A 17 7.56 3.30 8.28
N ASP A 18 7.60 4.56 8.68
CA ASP A 18 8.85 5.31 8.84
C ASP A 18 9.79 4.69 9.90
N ASN A 19 9.23 3.95 10.85
CA ASN A 19 9.97 3.32 11.94
C ASN A 19 10.18 1.81 11.77
N GLN A 20 10.14 1.30 10.55
CA GLN A 20 10.40 -0.11 10.27
C GLN A 20 11.87 -0.32 9.88
N TYR A 21 12.52 -1.22 10.61
CA TYR A 21 13.90 -1.62 10.39
C TYR A 21 14.00 -3.15 10.36
N VAL A 22 14.96 -3.67 9.63
CA VAL A 22 15.33 -5.08 9.62
C VAL A 22 16.77 -5.22 10.09
N SER A 23 17.04 -6.19 10.93
CA SER A 23 18.40 -6.55 11.35
C SER A 23 18.78 -7.87 10.70
N MET A 24 19.88 -7.88 9.97
CA MET A 24 20.44 -9.06 9.32
C MET A 24 21.96 -9.05 9.50
N ASP A 25 22.53 -10.14 9.96
CA ASP A 25 23.97 -10.31 10.16
C ASP A 25 24.60 -9.21 11.04
N GLY A 26 23.82 -8.70 12.00
CA GLY A 26 24.27 -7.64 12.91
C GLY A 26 24.18 -6.21 12.35
N GLU A 27 23.74 -6.05 11.10
CA GLU A 27 23.47 -4.74 10.50
C GLU A 27 21.98 -4.42 10.57
N GLU A 28 21.64 -3.24 11.06
CA GLU A 28 20.30 -2.68 11.05
C GLU A 28 20.12 -1.77 9.83
N THR A 29 19.09 -2.07 9.04
CA THR A 29 18.78 -1.33 7.82
C THR A 29 17.35 -0.83 7.88
N LYS A 30 17.11 0.41 7.50
CA LYS A 30 15.76 0.95 7.33
C LYS A 30 15.03 0.15 6.26
N PHE A 31 13.90 -0.46 6.64
CA PHE A 31 13.16 -1.36 5.75
C PHE A 31 12.28 -0.60 4.76
N VAL A 32 11.62 0.47 5.19
CA VAL A 32 10.74 1.28 4.34
C VAL A 32 11.44 2.59 4.00
N GLU A 33 11.87 2.73 2.75
CA GLU A 33 12.65 3.88 2.28
C GLU A 33 11.80 5.03 1.72
N GLY A 34 10.59 4.73 1.32
CA GLY A 34 9.70 5.72 0.73
C GLY A 34 8.29 5.18 0.59
N PHE A 35 7.45 5.92 -0.11
CA PHE A 35 6.06 5.55 -0.36
C PHE A 35 5.64 6.01 -1.75
N PHE A 36 5.20 5.08 -2.59
CA PHE A 36 4.56 5.42 -3.85
C PHE A 36 3.10 5.77 -3.65
N THR A 37 2.73 6.96 -4.08
CA THR A 37 1.35 7.44 -4.05
C THR A 37 0.86 7.82 -5.44
N ILE A 38 -0.45 7.88 -5.62
CA ILE A 38 -1.11 8.31 -6.85
C ILE A 38 -2.30 9.19 -6.50
N PHE A 39 -2.71 10.04 -7.40
CA PHE A 39 -3.98 10.75 -7.24
C PHE A 39 -5.14 9.78 -7.31
N GLY A 40 -6.15 9.99 -6.51
CA GLY A 40 -7.38 9.23 -6.67
C GLY A 40 -8.28 9.28 -5.47
N HIS A 41 -9.53 8.93 -5.73
CA HIS A 41 -10.57 8.84 -4.72
C HIS A 41 -10.23 7.76 -3.69
N GLY A 42 -10.60 8.05 -2.46
CA GLY A 42 -10.42 7.15 -1.32
C GLY A 42 -9.07 7.27 -0.61
N ILE A 43 -8.03 7.81 -1.24
CA ILE A 43 -6.70 7.86 -0.66
C ILE A 43 -6.12 9.28 -0.49
N ALA A 44 -6.52 10.23 -1.33
CA ALA A 44 -5.91 11.56 -1.37
C ALA A 44 -6.07 12.34 -0.05
N VAL A 45 -7.28 12.34 0.52
CA VAL A 45 -7.60 13.14 1.72
C VAL A 45 -7.05 12.50 3.01
N GLY A 46 -6.84 11.20 3.04
CA GLY A 46 -6.33 10.52 4.23
C GLY A 46 -4.82 10.30 4.15
N LEU A 47 -4.42 9.29 3.38
CA LEU A 47 -3.02 8.91 3.29
C LEU A 47 -2.19 9.95 2.54
N GLY A 48 -2.74 10.55 1.48
CA GLY A 48 -2.06 11.61 0.74
C GLY A 48 -1.75 12.82 1.61
N GLU A 49 -2.74 13.28 2.40
CA GLU A 49 -2.54 14.38 3.35
C GLU A 49 -1.48 14.03 4.42
N ALA A 50 -1.52 12.81 4.95
CA ALA A 50 -0.55 12.39 5.97
C ALA A 50 0.88 12.34 5.42
N LEU A 51 1.05 11.90 4.18
CA LEU A 51 2.34 11.87 3.49
C LEU A 51 2.83 13.27 3.10
N ASP A 52 1.93 14.20 2.79
CA ASP A 52 2.28 15.59 2.45
C ASP A 52 2.68 16.39 3.69
N THR A 53 1.91 16.23 4.77
CA THR A 53 2.10 17.05 5.98
C THR A 53 3.21 16.56 6.90
N ASN A 54 3.40 15.24 7.02
CA ASN A 54 4.41 14.67 7.91
C ASN A 54 4.86 13.26 7.47
N PRO A 55 5.62 13.15 6.38
CA PRO A 55 6.13 11.85 5.90
C PRO A 55 7.24 11.25 6.77
N GLY A 56 7.75 11.98 7.75
CA GLY A 56 8.95 11.57 8.48
C GLY A 56 10.17 11.55 7.55
N ASN A 57 10.90 10.45 7.55
CA ASN A 57 12.04 10.23 6.66
C ASN A 57 11.69 9.44 5.39
N LEU A 58 10.39 9.21 5.11
CA LEU A 58 9.96 8.53 3.91
C LEU A 58 10.05 9.45 2.69
N ARG A 59 10.62 8.97 1.61
CA ARG A 59 10.57 9.65 0.31
C ARG A 59 9.19 9.45 -0.30
N VAL A 60 8.44 10.52 -0.48
CA VAL A 60 7.14 10.46 -1.15
C VAL A 60 7.36 10.52 -2.66
N LEU A 61 6.92 9.49 -3.35
CA LEU A 61 7.12 9.29 -4.78
C LEU A 61 5.75 9.25 -5.46
N GLN A 62 5.50 10.22 -6.32
CA GLN A 62 4.27 10.23 -7.09
C GLN A 62 4.41 9.34 -8.32
N GLY A 63 3.55 8.34 -8.42
CA GLY A 63 3.43 7.51 -9.61
C GLY A 63 2.44 8.06 -10.63
N ARG A 64 2.43 7.44 -11.81
CA ARG A 64 1.49 7.76 -12.89
C ARG A 64 0.53 6.61 -13.20
N ASN A 65 0.83 5.44 -12.69
CA ASN A 65 0.09 4.21 -12.94
C ASN A 65 0.38 3.21 -11.83
N GLU A 66 -0.64 2.60 -11.27
CA GLU A 66 -0.54 1.70 -10.11
C GLU A 66 0.26 0.42 -10.43
N GLN A 67 0.04 -0.19 -11.57
CA GLN A 67 0.78 -1.36 -12.01
C GLN A 67 2.27 -1.03 -12.15
N GLY A 68 2.58 0.08 -12.80
CA GLY A 68 3.96 0.55 -12.98
C GLY A 68 4.67 0.79 -11.65
N MET A 69 4.01 1.48 -10.70
CA MET A 69 4.56 1.71 -9.35
C MET A 69 4.88 0.40 -8.64
N CYS A 70 3.95 -0.55 -8.66
CA CYS A 70 4.13 -1.84 -7.99
C CYS A 70 5.25 -2.67 -8.64
N HIS A 71 5.41 -2.63 -9.95
CA HIS A 71 6.54 -3.27 -10.63
C HIS A 71 7.88 -2.62 -10.26
N VAL A 72 7.93 -1.29 -10.18
CA VAL A 72 9.12 -0.57 -9.73
C VAL A 72 9.45 -0.92 -8.28
N ALA A 73 8.45 -0.94 -7.40
CA ALA A 73 8.64 -1.33 -6.00
C ALA A 73 9.13 -2.78 -5.85
N THR A 74 8.58 -3.71 -6.65
CA THR A 74 9.02 -5.10 -6.71
C THR A 74 10.48 -5.22 -7.18
N ALA A 75 10.84 -4.49 -8.24
CA ALA A 75 12.21 -4.45 -8.75
C ALA A 75 13.17 -3.83 -7.71
N TYR A 76 12.75 -2.76 -7.05
CA TYR A 76 13.52 -2.12 -5.98
C TYR A 76 13.81 -3.09 -4.83
N ALA A 77 12.79 -3.79 -4.33
CA ALA A 77 12.94 -4.77 -3.27
C ALA A 77 13.88 -5.92 -3.68
N LYS A 78 13.74 -6.41 -4.91
CA LYS A 78 14.63 -7.45 -5.48
C LYS A 78 16.08 -6.97 -5.54
N GLN A 79 16.32 -5.77 -6.05
CA GLN A 79 17.67 -5.20 -6.19
C GLN A 79 18.34 -4.94 -4.84
N ASN A 80 17.56 -4.64 -3.81
CA ASN A 80 18.06 -4.46 -2.45
C ASN A 80 18.09 -5.76 -1.61
N GLY A 81 18.09 -6.94 -2.26
CA GLY A 81 18.15 -8.21 -1.55
C GLY A 81 16.99 -8.44 -0.58
N ARG A 82 15.82 -7.87 -0.85
CA ARG A 82 14.62 -7.90 0.01
C ARG A 82 14.75 -7.19 1.36
N LYS A 83 15.84 -6.45 1.57
CA LYS A 83 16.09 -5.71 2.82
C LYS A 83 15.42 -4.33 2.84
N LYS A 84 14.88 -3.87 1.71
CA LYS A 84 14.23 -2.56 1.56
C LYS A 84 13.01 -2.66 0.67
N ILE A 85 11.95 -1.96 1.03
CA ILE A 85 10.72 -1.87 0.24
C ILE A 85 10.27 -0.42 0.05
N ILE A 86 9.41 -0.23 -0.94
CA ILE A 86 8.63 1.00 -1.13
C ILE A 86 7.17 0.59 -1.25
N PRO A 87 6.34 0.79 -0.23
CA PRO A 87 4.89 0.58 -0.30
C PRO A 87 4.24 1.38 -1.42
N CYS A 88 3.14 0.85 -1.95
CA CYS A 88 2.36 1.48 -3.02
C CYS A 88 0.92 1.65 -2.61
N ALA A 89 0.36 2.83 -2.84
CA ALA A 89 -1.07 3.08 -2.68
C ALA A 89 -1.76 3.24 -4.04
N SER A 90 -3.03 2.89 -4.10
CA SER A 90 -3.85 3.04 -5.31
C SER A 90 -5.06 3.93 -5.09
N SER A 91 -5.66 4.42 -6.17
CA SER A 91 -7.04 4.89 -6.15
C SER A 91 -8.01 3.72 -5.96
N VAL A 92 -9.26 4.03 -5.64
CA VAL A 92 -10.35 3.06 -5.50
C VAL A 92 -10.69 2.42 -6.86
N GLY A 93 -11.22 1.21 -6.85
CA GLY A 93 -11.76 0.53 -8.02
C GLY A 93 -10.69 0.14 -9.05
N PRO A 94 -10.70 0.72 -10.27
CA PRO A 94 -9.76 0.33 -11.31
C PRO A 94 -8.29 0.51 -10.93
N GLY A 95 -7.97 1.49 -10.07
CA GLY A 95 -6.61 1.66 -9.56
C GLY A 95 -6.15 0.49 -8.70
N ALA A 96 -7.00 0.04 -7.78
CA ALA A 96 -6.72 -1.13 -6.95
C ALA A 96 -6.62 -2.41 -7.80
N ALA A 97 -7.53 -2.61 -8.76
CA ALA A 97 -7.49 -3.73 -9.69
C ALA A 97 -6.20 -3.74 -10.55
N ASN A 98 -5.69 -2.57 -10.90
CA ASN A 98 -4.47 -2.43 -11.70
C ASN A 98 -3.18 -2.89 -10.97
N MET A 99 -3.22 -3.09 -9.65
CA MET A 99 -2.08 -3.61 -8.89
C MET A 99 -1.94 -5.14 -8.97
N VAL A 100 -2.99 -5.86 -9.35
CA VAL A 100 -3.08 -7.33 -9.23
C VAL A 100 -1.94 -8.05 -9.96
N THR A 101 -1.63 -7.66 -11.20
CA THR A 101 -0.55 -8.30 -11.97
C THR A 101 0.82 -8.17 -11.29
N ALA A 102 1.10 -6.99 -10.73
CA ALA A 102 2.34 -6.77 -10.01
C ALA A 102 2.40 -7.54 -8.69
N CYS A 103 1.27 -7.64 -7.97
CA CYS A 103 1.15 -8.46 -6.77
C CYS A 103 1.40 -9.95 -7.09
N ALA A 104 0.80 -10.46 -8.16
CA ALA A 104 1.04 -11.83 -8.63
C ALA A 104 2.53 -12.06 -8.94
N THR A 105 3.18 -11.12 -9.64
CA THR A 105 4.61 -11.18 -9.93
C THR A 105 5.45 -11.21 -8.65
N ALA A 106 5.14 -10.37 -7.68
CA ALA A 106 5.83 -10.34 -6.40
C ALA A 106 5.66 -11.66 -5.63
N THR A 107 4.44 -12.19 -5.60
CA THR A 107 4.11 -13.46 -4.93
C THR A 107 4.87 -14.64 -5.51
N VAL A 108 4.83 -14.83 -6.83
CA VAL A 108 5.51 -15.93 -7.51
C VAL A 108 7.04 -15.89 -7.30
N ASN A 109 7.61 -14.71 -7.17
CA ASN A 109 9.05 -14.51 -6.98
C ASN A 109 9.45 -14.36 -5.49
N ASN A 110 8.53 -14.50 -4.55
CA ASN A 110 8.76 -14.29 -3.12
C ASN A 110 9.43 -12.94 -2.82
N ILE A 111 8.96 -11.87 -3.44
CA ILE A 111 9.50 -10.52 -3.26
C ILE A 111 8.54 -9.73 -2.36
N PRO A 112 9.03 -9.10 -1.27
CA PRO A 112 8.18 -8.32 -0.39
C PRO A 112 7.62 -7.10 -1.13
N LEU A 113 6.30 -6.99 -1.17
CA LEU A 113 5.56 -5.87 -1.72
C LEU A 113 4.40 -5.54 -0.77
N LEU A 114 4.36 -4.32 -0.28
CA LEU A 114 3.28 -3.83 0.56
C LEU A 114 2.40 -2.88 -0.25
N VAL A 115 1.11 -3.19 -0.33
CA VAL A 115 0.14 -2.41 -1.09
C VAL A 115 -1.00 -1.92 -0.21
N PHE A 116 -1.46 -0.72 -0.49
CA PHE A 116 -2.60 -0.06 0.17
C PHE A 116 -3.66 0.25 -0.90
N PRO A 117 -4.43 -0.76 -1.32
CA PRO A 117 -5.52 -0.52 -2.25
C PRO A 117 -6.61 0.30 -1.55
N ALA A 118 -7.05 1.39 -2.18
CA ALA A 118 -8.21 2.10 -1.70
C ALA A 118 -9.47 1.27 -1.94
N ASP A 119 -10.40 1.33 -0.99
CA ASP A 119 -11.63 0.55 -1.01
C ASP A 119 -12.84 1.43 -0.64
N THR A 120 -14.01 0.86 -0.69
CA THR A 120 -15.27 1.46 -0.30
C THR A 120 -15.51 1.34 1.21
N PHE A 121 -16.64 1.84 1.68
CA PHE A 121 -17.00 1.78 3.10
C PHE A 121 -17.16 0.34 3.59
N ALA A 122 -16.53 0.00 4.70
CA ALA A 122 -16.65 -1.33 5.31
C ALA A 122 -18.06 -1.62 5.87
N SER A 123 -18.82 -0.57 6.23
CA SER A 123 -20.10 -0.69 6.93
C SER A 123 -21.33 -0.67 6.01
N ARG A 124 -21.18 -0.31 4.75
CA ARG A 124 -22.29 -0.24 3.80
C ARG A 124 -21.80 -0.43 2.37
N GLN A 125 -22.67 -1.00 1.53
CA GLN A 125 -22.46 -0.96 0.11
C GLN A 125 -22.74 0.47 -0.39
N PRO A 126 -21.79 1.12 -1.05
CA PRO A 126 -22.01 2.46 -1.59
C PRO A 126 -22.98 2.40 -2.76
N ASP A 127 -23.74 3.48 -2.91
CA ASP A 127 -24.39 3.76 -4.18
C ASP A 127 -23.32 3.94 -5.28
N PRO A 128 -23.65 3.75 -6.57
CA PRO A 128 -22.70 3.95 -7.65
C PRO A 128 -22.05 5.32 -7.53
N VAL A 129 -20.75 5.35 -7.29
CA VAL A 129 -19.94 6.56 -7.24
C VAL A 129 -18.79 6.45 -8.21
N LEU A 130 -18.23 7.58 -8.56
CA LEU A 130 -17.13 7.67 -9.51
C LEU A 130 -15.99 6.71 -9.15
N GLN A 131 -15.54 5.93 -10.12
CA GLN A 131 -14.44 4.96 -10.02
C GLN A 131 -14.65 3.78 -9.07
N GLN A 132 -15.81 3.64 -8.47
CA GLN A 132 -16.12 2.42 -7.74
C GLN A 132 -16.58 1.36 -8.74
N LEU A 133 -15.73 0.37 -8.95
CA LEU A 133 -16.15 -0.86 -9.63
C LEU A 133 -17.15 -1.55 -8.71
N GLU A 134 -18.20 -2.09 -9.32
CA GLU A 134 -19.18 -2.84 -8.56
C GLU A 134 -18.51 -3.97 -7.75
N PRO A 135 -19.07 -4.32 -6.58
CA PRO A 135 -18.50 -5.32 -5.66
C PRO A 135 -18.14 -6.66 -6.29
N VAL A 136 -18.69 -6.94 -7.46
CA VAL A 136 -18.47 -8.19 -8.20
C VAL A 136 -16.99 -8.46 -8.47
N SER A 137 -16.18 -7.45 -8.82
CA SER A 137 -14.76 -7.62 -9.07
C SER A 137 -13.97 -7.87 -7.77
N TYR A 138 -14.35 -7.22 -6.69
CA TYR A 138 -13.73 -7.45 -5.38
C TYR A 138 -14.17 -8.77 -4.76
N THR A 139 -15.43 -9.10 -4.85
CA THR A 139 -15.98 -10.36 -4.32
C THR A 139 -15.35 -11.56 -5.01
N HIS A 140 -15.15 -11.52 -6.31
CA HIS A 140 -14.53 -12.63 -7.05
C HIS A 140 -13.01 -12.72 -6.80
N LEU A 141 -12.29 -11.63 -6.68
CA LEU A 141 -10.86 -11.66 -6.34
C LEU A 141 -10.60 -12.12 -4.90
N ARG A 142 -11.46 -11.74 -3.96
CA ARG A 142 -11.37 -12.19 -2.56
C ARG A 142 -11.97 -13.58 -2.32
N ALA A 143 -12.95 -14.01 -3.12
CA ALA A 143 -13.55 -15.34 -2.96
C ALA A 143 -12.54 -16.47 -3.16
N HIS A 144 -11.49 -16.25 -3.93
CA HIS A 144 -10.41 -17.23 -4.08
C HIS A 144 -9.50 -17.30 -2.85
N GLU A 145 -9.40 -16.26 -2.04
CA GLU A 145 -8.60 -16.26 -0.81
C GLU A 145 -9.35 -16.87 0.37
N THR A 146 -10.66 -16.68 0.44
CA THR A 146 -11.48 -17.25 1.51
C THR A 146 -11.71 -18.74 1.38
N SER A 147 -11.60 -19.32 0.19
CA SER A 147 -11.71 -20.76 -0.01
C SER A 147 -10.46 -21.55 0.39
N LEU A 148 -9.35 -20.88 0.67
CA LEU A 148 -8.10 -21.49 1.16
C LEU A 148 -8.01 -21.55 2.69
N HIS A 149 -8.96 -20.97 3.40
CA HIS A 149 -9.03 -20.95 4.87
C HIS A 149 -10.19 -21.78 5.44
N LEU A 150 -10.87 -22.56 4.59
CA LEU A 150 -11.86 -23.58 4.96
C LEU A 150 -11.29 -24.97 4.73
#